data_1b76aa69bcb6eab3c8e2181498a82056
#
_entry.id   1b76aa69bcb6eab3c8e2181498a82056
#
_cell.length_a   1.000
_cell.length_b   1.000
_cell.length_c   1.000
_cell.angle_alpha   90.00
_cell.angle_beta   90.00
_cell.angle_gamma   90.00
#
_symmetry.space_group_name_H-M   'P 1'
#
loop_
_entity.id
_entity.type
_entity.pdbx_description
1 polymer ?
#
loop_
_entity_poly.entity_id
_entity_poly.type
_entity_poly.pdbx_seq_one_letter_code
_entity_poly.pdbx_strand_id
1 'polypeptide(L)'
;MYKIYVVEDDKGIADGISQCLGAWEMEVSVVSDFRNVLGEIKELDPHLIIMDITLPYMGGYHWCQEIRKTSNVPIIFISSATDNMNIIMAMNMGADDYIPKPFDQSVLIAKVQALLRRTYDFNQCSFTLTAGGAVLNMNDNTLTFDGRKIELARNEYKILLVLMQNKNKVVSREKLMESLWETDSFVDENTLTVNVARLRKTLESAGLKDLIKTRFGVGYILEDE
;
A
#
# COMPACT_ATOMS: atom_id res chain seq x y z
N MET A 1 -4.37 15.17 -3.73
CA MET A 1 -3.61 15.11 -4.99
C MET A 1 -2.13 14.95 -4.63
N TYR A 2 -1.45 13.95 -5.19
CA TYR A 2 -0.03 13.71 -4.89
C TYR A 2 0.86 14.64 -5.71
N LYS A 3 1.89 15.21 -5.06
CA LYS A 3 2.91 16.04 -5.69
C LYS A 3 4.12 15.17 -6.06
N ILE A 4 4.51 15.16 -7.30
CA ILE A 4 5.66 14.41 -7.81
C ILE A 4 6.72 15.40 -8.29
N TYR A 5 7.94 15.23 -7.82
CA TYR A 5 9.07 16.04 -8.26
C TYR A 5 9.98 15.22 -9.19
N VAL A 6 10.23 15.76 -10.36
CA VAL A 6 11.02 15.09 -11.41
C VAL A 6 12.36 15.81 -11.60
N VAL A 7 13.45 15.08 -11.39
CA VAL A 7 14.84 15.57 -11.57
C VAL A 7 15.44 14.81 -12.73
N GLU A 8 15.30 15.38 -13.93
CA GLU A 8 15.68 14.81 -15.22
C GLU A 8 16.16 15.93 -16.13
N ASP A 9 17.33 15.78 -16.78
CA ASP A 9 17.92 16.78 -17.65
C ASP A 9 17.48 16.67 -19.11
N ASP A 10 17.01 15.49 -19.53
CA ASP A 10 16.37 15.32 -20.84
C ASP A 10 14.92 15.83 -20.78
N LYS A 11 14.69 16.96 -21.47
CA LYS A 11 13.36 17.59 -21.54
C LYS A 11 12.29 16.67 -22.11
N GLY A 12 12.63 15.84 -23.12
CA GLY A 12 11.66 14.94 -23.73
C GLY A 12 11.18 13.87 -22.75
N ILE A 13 12.09 13.34 -21.93
CA ILE A 13 11.76 12.38 -20.88
C ILE A 13 10.96 13.06 -19.76
N ALA A 14 11.41 14.24 -19.30
CA ALA A 14 10.71 15.00 -18.24
C ALA A 14 9.28 15.38 -18.64
N ASP A 15 9.08 15.87 -19.87
CA ASP A 15 7.76 16.20 -20.42
C ASP A 15 6.88 14.95 -20.56
N GLY A 16 7.45 13.84 -21.04
CA GLY A 16 6.74 12.56 -21.15
C GLY A 16 6.27 12.02 -19.79
N ILE A 17 7.12 12.10 -18.76
CA ILE A 17 6.76 11.74 -17.38
C ILE A 17 5.65 12.66 -16.87
N SER A 18 5.80 13.98 -17.07
CA SER A 18 4.85 14.97 -16.58
C SER A 18 3.46 14.79 -17.22
N GLN A 19 3.40 14.58 -18.52
CA GLN A 19 2.15 14.33 -19.23
C GLN A 19 1.50 13.02 -18.77
N CYS A 20 2.29 11.96 -18.63
CA CYS A 20 1.84 10.65 -18.23
C CYS A 20 1.22 10.68 -16.82
N LEU A 21 1.93 11.24 -15.83
CA LEU A 21 1.46 11.29 -14.44
C LEU A 21 0.35 12.32 -14.23
N GLY A 22 0.38 13.44 -14.98
CA GLY A 22 -0.70 14.43 -14.97
C GLY A 22 -2.05 13.86 -15.40
N ALA A 23 -2.07 12.93 -16.37
CA ALA A 23 -3.27 12.21 -16.78
C ALA A 23 -3.89 11.33 -15.64
N TRP A 24 -3.13 11.06 -14.58
CA TRP A 24 -3.54 10.31 -13.39
C TRP A 24 -3.77 11.21 -12.17
N GLU A 25 -4.11 12.48 -12.41
CA GLU A 25 -4.41 13.48 -11.37
C GLU A 25 -3.26 13.70 -10.36
N MET A 26 -2.01 13.56 -10.80
CA MET A 26 -0.82 13.89 -10.03
C MET A 26 -0.31 15.27 -10.42
N GLU A 27 0.09 16.07 -9.44
CA GLU A 27 0.75 17.37 -9.66
C GLU A 27 2.23 17.13 -9.87
N VAL A 28 2.74 17.43 -11.07
CA VAL A 28 4.14 17.18 -11.43
C VAL A 28 4.90 18.48 -11.54
N SER A 29 6.00 18.60 -10.81
CA SER A 29 6.98 19.67 -10.92
C SER A 29 8.29 19.12 -11.41
N VAL A 30 8.89 19.77 -12.43
CA VAL A 30 10.20 19.41 -12.97
C VAL A 30 11.25 20.35 -12.38
N VAL A 31 12.45 19.85 -12.15
CA VAL A 31 13.60 20.60 -11.66
C VAL A 31 13.85 21.86 -12.50
N SER A 32 14.05 22.99 -11.84
CA SER A 32 14.40 24.25 -12.50
C SER A 32 15.87 24.61 -12.36
N ASP A 33 16.49 24.28 -11.24
CA ASP A 33 17.92 24.47 -10.98
C ASP A 33 18.57 23.22 -10.40
N PHE A 34 19.37 22.53 -11.22
CA PHE A 34 20.14 21.35 -10.82
C PHE A 34 21.19 21.59 -9.73
N ARG A 35 21.46 22.86 -9.38
CA ARG A 35 22.36 23.21 -8.27
C ARG A 35 21.62 23.38 -6.96
N ASN A 36 20.29 23.50 -6.99
CA ASN A 36 19.45 23.77 -5.82
C ASN A 36 18.32 22.74 -5.62
N VAL A 37 18.52 21.50 -5.99
CA VAL A 37 17.53 20.42 -5.89
C VAL A 37 16.93 20.31 -4.45
N LEU A 38 17.76 20.42 -3.41
CA LEU A 38 17.28 20.40 -2.02
C LEU A 38 16.41 21.59 -1.65
N GLY A 39 16.70 22.77 -2.19
CA GLY A 39 15.88 23.96 -1.98
C GLY A 39 14.50 23.79 -2.58
N GLU A 40 14.43 23.33 -3.83
CA GLU A 40 13.17 23.05 -4.51
C GLU A 40 12.36 21.97 -3.81
N ILE A 41 12.98 20.89 -3.32
CA ILE A 41 12.30 19.83 -2.54
C ILE A 41 11.66 20.39 -1.27
N LYS A 42 12.33 21.30 -0.56
CA LYS A 42 11.79 21.91 0.67
C LYS A 42 10.60 22.83 0.39
N GLU A 43 10.60 23.54 -0.74
CA GLU A 43 9.51 24.45 -1.14
C GLU A 43 8.29 23.67 -1.66
N LEU A 44 8.52 22.62 -2.47
CA LEU A 44 7.47 21.83 -3.09
C LEU A 44 6.83 20.84 -2.12
N ASP A 45 7.59 20.34 -1.14
CA ASP A 45 7.19 19.25 -0.24
C ASP A 45 6.57 18.07 -1.01
N PRO A 46 7.35 17.42 -1.90
CA PRO A 46 6.83 16.38 -2.78
C PRO A 46 6.54 15.09 -2.01
N HIS A 47 5.55 14.34 -2.51
CA HIS A 47 5.20 13.01 -1.99
C HIS A 47 6.06 11.89 -2.62
N LEU A 48 6.68 12.14 -3.77
CA LEU A 48 7.58 11.20 -4.43
C LEU A 48 8.53 11.96 -5.34
N ILE A 49 9.76 11.48 -5.43
CA ILE A 49 10.79 12.03 -6.31
C ILE A 49 11.13 10.98 -7.37
N ILE A 50 11.14 11.39 -8.64
CA ILE A 50 11.69 10.62 -9.75
C ILE A 50 12.99 11.30 -10.13
N MET A 51 14.10 10.56 -10.14
CA MET A 51 15.42 11.14 -10.27
C MET A 51 16.29 10.36 -11.27
N ASP A 52 16.85 11.04 -12.26
CA ASP A 52 17.89 10.42 -13.07
C ASP A 52 19.19 10.27 -12.25
N ILE A 53 19.90 9.19 -12.51
CA ILE A 53 21.24 8.97 -11.94
C ILE A 53 22.26 9.93 -12.57
N THR A 54 22.14 10.17 -13.87
CA THR A 54 23.09 10.98 -14.64
C THR A 54 22.56 12.40 -14.77
N LEU A 55 22.90 13.24 -13.82
CA LEU A 55 22.47 14.65 -13.78
C LEU A 55 23.66 15.59 -13.95
N PRO A 56 23.46 16.81 -14.47
CA PRO A 56 24.48 17.84 -14.53
C PRO A 56 24.92 18.27 -13.12
N TYR A 57 26.17 18.67 -12.98
CA TYR A 57 26.85 19.12 -11.76
C TYR A 57 27.01 18.02 -10.71
N MET A 58 25.93 17.54 -10.11
CA MET A 58 25.93 16.51 -9.06
C MET A 58 25.00 15.36 -9.49
N GLY A 59 25.53 14.13 -9.54
CA GLY A 59 24.74 12.96 -9.91
C GLY A 59 23.59 12.65 -8.97
N GLY A 60 22.59 11.90 -9.46
CA GLY A 60 21.40 11.54 -8.68
C GLY A 60 21.71 10.81 -7.39
N TYR A 61 22.75 9.99 -7.34
CA TYR A 61 23.19 9.34 -6.10
C TYR A 61 23.60 10.32 -5.01
N HIS A 62 24.30 11.41 -5.37
CA HIS A 62 24.66 12.47 -4.43
C HIS A 62 23.39 13.12 -3.86
N TRP A 63 22.45 13.50 -4.72
CA TRP A 63 21.20 14.11 -4.26
C TRP A 63 20.38 13.15 -3.38
N CYS A 64 20.30 11.87 -3.72
CA CYS A 64 19.63 10.88 -2.89
C CYS A 64 20.22 10.82 -1.49
N GLN A 65 21.54 10.76 -1.35
CA GLN A 65 22.19 10.76 -0.04
C GLN A 65 21.93 12.05 0.76
N GLU A 66 21.97 13.21 0.10
CA GLU A 66 21.67 14.49 0.76
C GLU A 66 20.21 14.56 1.23
N ILE A 67 19.27 14.12 0.40
CA ILE A 67 17.84 14.05 0.76
C ILE A 67 17.65 13.14 1.96
N ARG A 68 18.27 11.96 1.98
CA ARG A 68 18.13 10.98 3.07
C ARG A 68 18.66 11.44 4.43
N LYS A 69 19.48 12.49 4.48
CA LYS A 69 19.89 13.11 5.76
C LYS A 69 18.73 13.78 6.50
N THR A 70 17.69 14.20 5.76
CA THR A 70 16.61 15.03 6.31
C THR A 70 15.21 14.56 5.98
N SER A 71 15.05 13.62 5.01
CA SER A 71 13.74 13.20 4.50
C SER A 71 13.72 11.72 4.12
N ASN A 72 12.57 11.08 4.41
CA ASN A 72 12.23 9.74 3.97
C ASN A 72 11.27 9.75 2.77
N VAL A 73 11.15 10.86 2.04
CA VAL A 73 10.34 10.94 0.83
C VAL A 73 10.74 9.83 -0.14
N PRO A 74 9.80 9.06 -0.69
CA PRO A 74 10.14 7.98 -1.62
C PRO A 74 10.84 8.49 -2.88
N ILE A 75 11.90 7.79 -3.31
CA ILE A 75 12.72 8.12 -4.48
C ILE A 75 12.73 6.93 -5.43
N ILE A 76 12.32 7.17 -6.68
CA ILE A 76 12.49 6.23 -7.80
C ILE A 76 13.62 6.73 -8.67
N PHE A 77 14.66 5.91 -8.86
CA PHE A 77 15.65 6.22 -9.88
C PHE A 77 15.18 5.81 -11.28
N ILE A 78 15.50 6.64 -12.26
CA ILE A 78 15.42 6.30 -13.68
C ILE A 78 16.83 6.39 -14.26
N SER A 79 17.23 5.43 -15.12
CA SER A 79 18.58 5.45 -15.69
C SER A 79 18.73 4.57 -16.93
N SER A 80 19.63 4.96 -17.81
CA SER A 80 20.07 4.16 -18.96
C SER A 80 21.00 3.00 -18.57
N ALA A 81 21.54 3.00 -17.34
CA ALA A 81 22.39 1.94 -16.86
C ALA A 81 21.54 0.74 -16.42
N THR A 82 21.64 -0.36 -17.17
CA THR A 82 20.79 -1.57 -16.98
C THR A 82 21.50 -2.71 -16.25
N ASP A 83 22.77 -2.52 -15.87
CA ASP A 83 23.51 -3.55 -15.17
C ASP A 83 23.08 -3.69 -13.70
N ASN A 84 23.14 -4.91 -13.20
CA ASN A 84 22.73 -5.24 -11.83
C ASN A 84 23.50 -4.43 -10.77
N MET A 85 24.72 -4.00 -11.08
CA MET A 85 25.56 -3.24 -10.16
C MET A 85 24.97 -1.86 -9.88
N ASN A 86 24.45 -1.17 -10.91
CA ASN A 86 23.82 0.14 -10.75
C ASN A 86 22.50 0.06 -9.98
N ILE A 87 21.73 -1.00 -10.18
CA ILE A 87 20.49 -1.25 -9.40
C ILE A 87 20.83 -1.45 -7.91
N ILE A 88 21.81 -2.31 -7.62
CA ILE A 88 22.26 -2.58 -6.24
C ILE A 88 22.78 -1.29 -5.61
N MET A 89 23.55 -0.49 -6.35
CA MET A 89 24.09 0.77 -5.87
C MET A 89 22.97 1.78 -5.55
N ALA A 90 21.97 1.89 -6.43
CA ALA A 90 20.79 2.73 -6.21
C ALA A 90 20.08 2.41 -4.91
N MET A 91 19.81 1.12 -4.66
CA MET A 91 19.14 0.67 -3.43
C MET A 91 20.00 0.92 -2.19
N ASN A 92 21.31 0.68 -2.26
CA ASN A 92 22.25 0.97 -1.15
C ASN A 92 22.35 2.47 -0.84
N MET A 93 22.13 3.36 -1.84
CA MET A 93 22.10 4.82 -1.65
C MET A 93 20.77 5.33 -1.07
N GLY A 94 19.79 4.45 -0.86
CA GLY A 94 18.52 4.79 -0.22
C GLY A 94 17.37 5.04 -1.19
N ALA A 95 17.47 4.55 -2.44
CA ALA A 95 16.33 4.51 -3.36
C ALA A 95 15.29 3.49 -2.89
N ASP A 96 14.03 3.76 -3.19
CA ASP A 96 12.89 2.87 -2.90
C ASP A 96 12.55 1.99 -4.10
N ASP A 97 12.86 2.44 -5.32
CA ASP A 97 12.68 1.66 -6.56
C ASP A 97 13.58 2.17 -7.68
N TYR A 98 13.61 1.42 -8.80
CA TYR A 98 14.43 1.68 -9.97
C TYR A 98 13.67 1.35 -11.25
N ILE A 99 13.85 2.20 -12.30
CA ILE A 99 13.25 2.02 -13.62
C ILE A 99 14.34 2.19 -14.68
N PRO A 100 14.68 1.15 -15.45
CA PRO A 100 15.64 1.27 -16.54
C PRO A 100 15.05 2.04 -17.72
N LYS A 101 15.84 2.89 -18.38
CA LYS A 101 15.50 3.54 -19.66
C LYS A 101 15.92 2.61 -20.83
N PRO A 102 15.12 2.48 -21.90
CA PRO A 102 13.79 3.05 -22.08
C PRO A 102 12.74 2.29 -21.27
N PHE A 103 11.72 2.98 -20.77
CA PHE A 103 10.65 2.39 -19.98
C PHE A 103 9.27 2.61 -20.60
N ASP A 104 8.39 1.67 -20.32
CA ASP A 104 6.97 1.81 -20.66
C ASP A 104 6.28 2.73 -19.63
N GLN A 105 5.41 3.61 -20.11
CA GLN A 105 4.64 4.53 -19.25
C GLN A 105 3.77 3.78 -18.25
N SER A 106 3.22 2.62 -18.61
CA SER A 106 2.43 1.78 -17.71
C SER A 106 3.25 1.25 -16.54
N VAL A 107 4.52 0.92 -16.76
CA VAL A 107 5.46 0.48 -15.71
C VAL A 107 5.77 1.63 -14.77
N LEU A 108 6.01 2.84 -15.28
CA LEU A 108 6.23 4.03 -14.48
C LEU A 108 5.03 4.30 -13.57
N ILE A 109 3.81 4.34 -14.14
CA ILE A 109 2.58 4.59 -13.40
C ILE A 109 2.38 3.54 -12.30
N ALA A 110 2.52 2.25 -12.64
CA ALA A 110 2.33 1.16 -11.70
C ALA A 110 3.29 1.26 -10.49
N LYS A 111 4.57 1.58 -10.74
CA LYS A 111 5.57 1.74 -9.68
C LYS A 111 5.32 2.98 -8.83
N VAL A 112 5.01 4.12 -9.43
CA VAL A 112 4.67 5.36 -8.72
C VAL A 112 3.45 5.13 -7.82
N GLN A 113 2.36 4.57 -8.35
CA GLN A 113 1.15 4.27 -7.58
C GLN A 113 1.41 3.27 -6.45
N ALA A 114 2.16 2.20 -6.72
CA ALA A 114 2.49 1.20 -5.69
C ALA A 114 3.30 1.83 -4.54
N LEU A 115 4.25 2.71 -4.87
CA LEU A 115 5.11 3.35 -3.87
C LEU A 115 4.35 4.41 -3.08
N LEU A 116 3.55 5.26 -3.72
CA LEU A 116 2.68 6.23 -3.06
C LEU A 116 1.69 5.54 -2.12
N ARG A 117 1.01 4.50 -2.59
CA ARG A 117 0.10 3.69 -1.78
C ARG A 117 0.82 3.11 -0.57
N ARG A 118 2.00 2.51 -0.75
CA ARG A 118 2.79 1.94 0.35
C ARG A 118 3.22 2.99 1.37
N THR A 119 3.55 4.20 0.93
CA THR A 119 4.09 5.26 1.79
C THR A 119 3.00 6.08 2.47
N TYR A 120 1.93 6.42 1.75
CA TYR A 120 0.92 7.38 2.19
C TYR A 120 -0.47 6.78 2.39
N ASP A 121 -0.93 5.91 1.47
CA ASP A 121 -2.26 5.32 1.57
C ASP A 121 -2.27 4.18 2.59
N PHE A 122 -1.12 3.53 2.81
CA PHE A 122 -0.96 2.63 3.94
C PHE A 122 -1.00 3.37 5.30
N ASN A 123 -0.73 4.66 5.35
CA ASN A 123 -0.94 5.47 6.54
C ASN A 123 -2.36 6.08 6.62
N GLN A 124 -3.15 6.06 5.53
CA GLN A 124 -4.56 6.50 5.50
C GLN A 124 -5.55 5.33 5.30
N CYS A 125 -5.21 4.27 4.59
CA CYS A 125 -5.77 2.96 4.86
C CYS A 125 -5.05 2.44 6.11
N SER A 126 -5.56 2.80 7.28
CA SER A 126 -5.23 2.06 8.48
C SER A 126 -5.35 0.58 8.09
N PHE A 127 -4.26 -0.21 8.22
CA PHE A 127 -4.33 -1.68 8.15
C PHE A 127 -5.26 -2.20 9.25
N THR A 128 -6.14 -1.33 9.71
CA THR A 128 -7.12 -1.58 10.72
C THR A 128 -8.51 -1.42 10.12
N LEU A 129 -9.28 -2.46 10.20
CA LEU A 129 -10.72 -2.41 9.99
C LEU A 129 -11.39 -2.26 11.36
N THR A 130 -12.44 -1.46 11.42
CA THR A 130 -13.17 -1.24 12.66
C THR A 130 -14.61 -1.70 12.51
N ALA A 131 -15.13 -2.41 13.52
CA ALA A 131 -16.52 -2.79 13.63
C ALA A 131 -16.89 -3.08 15.07
N GLY A 132 -18.04 -2.59 15.53
CA GLY A 132 -18.52 -2.77 16.91
C GLY A 132 -17.54 -2.29 17.97
N GLY A 133 -16.70 -1.29 17.65
CA GLY A 133 -15.62 -0.82 18.53
C GLY A 133 -14.36 -1.69 18.54
N ALA A 134 -14.36 -2.83 17.84
CA ALA A 134 -13.17 -3.64 17.66
C ALA A 134 -12.30 -3.12 16.48
N VAL A 135 -11.00 -3.27 16.62
CA VAL A 135 -9.98 -2.86 15.62
C VAL A 135 -9.20 -4.09 15.17
N LEU A 136 -9.37 -4.50 13.93
CA LEU A 136 -8.59 -5.56 13.29
C LEU A 136 -7.39 -4.95 12.58
N ASN A 137 -6.18 -5.25 13.05
CA ASN A 137 -4.93 -4.83 12.41
C ASN A 137 -4.48 -5.91 11.42
N MET A 138 -4.43 -5.55 10.14
CA MET A 138 -4.07 -6.47 9.06
C MET A 138 -2.56 -6.69 8.90
N ASN A 139 -1.71 -5.87 9.54
CA ASN A 139 -0.25 -6.04 9.48
C ASN A 139 0.24 -7.17 10.38
N ASP A 140 -0.33 -7.26 11.57
CA ASP A 140 0.07 -8.24 12.58
C ASP A 140 -1.02 -9.27 12.87
N ASN A 141 -2.14 -9.25 12.10
CA ASN A 141 -3.29 -10.14 12.23
C ASN A 141 -3.92 -10.13 13.64
N THR A 142 -3.90 -8.98 14.31
CA THR A 142 -4.44 -8.86 15.66
C THR A 142 -5.79 -8.17 15.68
N LEU A 143 -6.70 -8.69 16.50
CA LEU A 143 -7.94 -8.02 16.85
C LEU A 143 -7.80 -7.38 18.22
N THR A 144 -8.18 -6.13 18.37
CA THR A 144 -8.17 -5.42 19.65
C THR A 144 -9.57 -4.88 19.94
N PHE A 145 -10.07 -5.08 21.15
CA PHE A 145 -11.33 -4.53 21.62
C PHE A 145 -11.18 -4.07 23.08
N ASP A 146 -11.64 -2.87 23.39
CA ASP A 146 -11.52 -2.25 24.73
C ASP A 146 -10.09 -2.33 25.31
N GLY A 147 -9.09 -2.05 24.44
CA GLY A 147 -7.66 -2.11 24.78
C GLY A 147 -7.08 -3.51 25.00
N ARG A 148 -7.88 -4.57 24.83
CA ARG A 148 -7.45 -5.97 25.00
C ARG A 148 -7.22 -6.61 23.64
N LYS A 149 -6.12 -7.35 23.53
CA LYS A 149 -5.81 -8.16 22.35
C LYS A 149 -6.62 -9.46 22.40
N ILE A 150 -7.30 -9.79 21.30
CA ILE A 150 -8.08 -11.01 21.11
C ILE A 150 -7.30 -11.88 20.12
N GLU A 151 -6.94 -13.08 20.53
CA GLU A 151 -6.28 -14.04 19.64
C GLU A 151 -7.34 -14.73 18.77
N LEU A 152 -7.11 -14.74 17.47
CA LEU A 152 -7.94 -15.41 16.46
C LEU A 152 -7.16 -16.58 15.87
N ALA A 153 -7.82 -17.71 15.69
CA ALA A 153 -7.28 -18.77 14.84
C ALA A 153 -7.23 -18.28 13.39
N ARG A 154 -6.32 -18.87 12.57
CA ARG A 154 -6.09 -18.46 11.18
C ARG A 154 -7.36 -18.33 10.34
N ASN A 155 -8.26 -19.31 10.44
CA ASN A 155 -9.53 -19.27 9.69
C ASN A 155 -10.53 -18.28 10.25
N GLU A 156 -10.55 -18.08 11.57
CA GLU A 156 -11.36 -17.04 12.23
C GLU A 156 -10.95 -15.65 11.76
N TYR A 157 -9.64 -15.39 11.71
CA TYR A 157 -9.10 -14.13 11.19
C TYR A 157 -9.52 -13.88 9.73
N LYS A 158 -9.38 -14.88 8.83
CA LYS A 158 -9.75 -14.74 7.42
C LYS A 158 -11.25 -14.44 7.23
N ILE A 159 -12.11 -15.16 7.94
CA ILE A 159 -13.55 -14.93 7.90
C ILE A 159 -13.88 -13.52 8.40
N LEU A 160 -13.31 -13.12 9.55
CA LEU A 160 -13.53 -11.80 10.10
C LEU A 160 -13.05 -10.69 9.16
N LEU A 161 -11.88 -10.85 8.56
CA LEU A 161 -11.31 -9.92 7.58
C LEU A 161 -12.28 -9.68 6.41
N VAL A 162 -12.78 -10.73 5.79
CA VAL A 162 -13.71 -10.62 4.65
C VAL A 162 -15.03 -9.97 5.07
N LEU A 163 -15.54 -10.30 6.26
CA LEU A 163 -16.77 -9.70 6.78
C LEU A 163 -16.59 -8.21 7.11
N MET A 164 -15.48 -7.81 7.73
CA MET A 164 -15.17 -6.41 8.04
C MET A 164 -14.92 -5.57 6.77
N GLN A 165 -14.29 -6.14 5.75
CA GLN A 165 -14.15 -5.49 4.43
C GLN A 165 -15.50 -5.26 3.72
N ASN A 166 -16.49 -6.06 4.03
CA ASN A 166 -17.84 -5.96 3.49
C ASN A 166 -18.88 -5.57 4.56
N LYS A 167 -18.48 -4.72 5.50
CA LYS A 167 -19.31 -4.26 6.60
C LYS A 167 -20.70 -3.80 6.13
N ASN A 168 -21.74 -4.21 6.84
CA ASN A 168 -23.15 -3.95 6.55
C ASN A 168 -23.65 -4.51 5.21
N LYS A 169 -22.88 -5.43 4.57
CA LYS A 169 -23.29 -6.15 3.37
C LYS A 169 -23.29 -7.66 3.64
N VAL A 170 -24.23 -8.36 3.03
CA VAL A 170 -24.25 -9.83 3.09
C VAL A 170 -23.12 -10.40 2.25
N VAL A 171 -22.29 -11.24 2.85
CA VAL A 171 -21.22 -11.99 2.16
C VAL A 171 -21.72 -13.41 1.95
N SER A 172 -21.65 -13.90 0.72
CA SER A 172 -22.11 -15.25 0.39
C SER A 172 -21.20 -16.33 1.00
N ARG A 173 -21.75 -17.53 1.18
CA ARG A 173 -21.00 -18.67 1.72
C ARG A 173 -19.84 -19.05 0.80
N GLU A 174 -20.06 -19.01 -0.51
CA GLU A 174 -19.05 -19.29 -1.55
C GLU A 174 -17.86 -18.35 -1.41
N LYS A 175 -18.10 -17.03 -1.31
CA LYS A 175 -17.04 -16.03 -1.14
C LYS A 175 -16.22 -16.22 0.12
N LEU A 176 -16.86 -16.63 1.23
CA LEU A 176 -16.14 -16.96 2.47
C LEU A 176 -15.33 -18.24 2.33
N MET A 177 -15.87 -19.27 1.68
CA MET A 177 -15.14 -20.50 1.41
C MET A 177 -13.92 -20.27 0.51
N GLU A 178 -14.07 -19.47 -0.56
CA GLU A 178 -12.94 -19.09 -1.43
C GLU A 178 -11.81 -18.43 -0.64
N SER A 179 -12.11 -17.56 0.30
CA SER A 179 -11.09 -16.92 1.14
C SER A 179 -10.34 -17.91 2.05
N LEU A 180 -10.94 -19.04 2.36
CA LEU A 180 -10.32 -20.11 3.14
C LEU A 180 -9.51 -21.07 2.27
N TRP A 181 -9.90 -21.30 1.00
CA TRP A 181 -9.27 -22.26 0.07
C TRP A 181 -7.84 -21.91 -0.34
N GLU A 182 -7.43 -20.66 -0.29
CA GLU A 182 -6.05 -20.25 -0.58
C GLU A 182 -4.99 -20.97 0.30
N THR A 183 -5.42 -21.70 1.32
CA THR A 183 -4.53 -22.37 2.28
C THR A 183 -4.85 -23.82 2.61
N ASP A 184 -6.07 -24.29 2.35
CA ASP A 184 -6.50 -25.66 2.64
C ASP A 184 -7.25 -26.24 1.42
N SER A 185 -6.79 -27.35 0.91
CA SER A 185 -7.26 -27.96 -0.33
C SER A 185 -8.69 -28.51 -0.31
N PHE A 186 -9.42 -28.43 0.81
CA PHE A 186 -10.83 -28.82 0.90
C PHE A 186 -11.54 -28.14 2.08
N VAL A 187 -12.23 -27.04 1.82
CA VAL A 187 -13.15 -26.43 2.80
C VAL A 187 -14.58 -26.69 2.33
N ASP A 188 -15.32 -27.49 3.07
CA ASP A 188 -16.73 -27.75 2.85
C ASP A 188 -17.62 -26.74 3.64
N GLU A 189 -18.93 -26.75 3.38
CA GLU A 189 -19.89 -25.87 4.06
C GLU A 189 -19.95 -26.12 5.58
N ASN A 190 -19.68 -27.33 6.04
CA ASN A 190 -19.65 -27.67 7.45
C ASN A 190 -18.46 -27.01 8.14
N THR A 191 -17.30 -27.03 7.48
CA THR A 191 -16.08 -26.39 7.96
C THR A 191 -16.29 -24.87 8.11
N LEU A 192 -16.92 -24.19 7.14
CA LEU A 192 -17.28 -22.77 7.26
C LEU A 192 -18.19 -22.53 8.45
N THR A 193 -19.26 -23.32 8.60
CA THR A 193 -20.24 -23.15 9.69
C THR A 193 -19.58 -23.31 11.06
N VAL A 194 -18.70 -24.29 11.22
CA VAL A 194 -17.94 -24.53 12.47
C VAL A 194 -17.00 -23.35 12.77
N ASN A 195 -16.27 -22.85 11.77
CA ASN A 195 -15.35 -21.72 11.96
C ASN A 195 -16.11 -20.40 12.30
N VAL A 196 -17.26 -20.17 11.68
CA VAL A 196 -18.11 -19.00 12.03
C VAL A 196 -18.64 -19.14 13.46
N ALA A 197 -19.06 -20.34 13.88
CA ALA A 197 -19.52 -20.57 15.26
C ALA A 197 -18.39 -20.35 16.29
N ARG A 198 -17.17 -20.79 15.99
CA ARG A 198 -15.99 -20.55 16.83
C ARG A 198 -15.67 -19.06 16.93
N LEU A 199 -15.62 -18.37 15.77
CA LEU A 199 -15.38 -16.93 15.70
C LEU A 199 -16.40 -16.15 16.56
N ARG A 200 -17.69 -16.46 16.45
CA ARG A 200 -18.72 -15.83 17.29
C ARG A 200 -18.42 -16.03 18.78
N LYS A 201 -18.10 -17.24 19.19
CA LYS A 201 -17.76 -17.55 20.57
C LYS A 201 -16.53 -16.77 21.06
N THR A 202 -15.50 -16.64 20.21
CA THR A 202 -14.29 -15.86 20.51
C THR A 202 -14.65 -14.37 20.69
N LEU A 203 -15.45 -13.80 19.78
CA LEU A 203 -15.90 -12.40 19.85
C LEU A 203 -16.80 -12.15 21.07
N GLU A 204 -17.76 -13.02 21.33
CA GLU A 204 -18.68 -12.91 22.49
C GLU A 204 -17.93 -12.98 23.83
N SER A 205 -16.90 -13.85 23.93
CA SER A 205 -16.07 -13.96 25.15
C SER A 205 -15.26 -12.68 25.41
N ALA A 206 -14.99 -11.90 24.37
CA ALA A 206 -14.32 -10.61 24.45
C ALA A 206 -15.28 -9.43 24.68
N GLY A 207 -16.60 -9.67 24.66
CA GLY A 207 -17.62 -8.65 24.86
C GLY A 207 -18.33 -8.16 23.58
N LEU A 208 -17.88 -8.63 22.40
CA LEU A 208 -18.48 -8.31 21.11
C LEU A 208 -19.65 -9.27 20.81
N LYS A 209 -20.85 -8.90 21.26
CA LYS A 209 -22.04 -9.71 21.07
C LYS A 209 -22.74 -9.37 19.76
N ASP A 210 -23.32 -10.38 19.10
CA ASP A 210 -24.19 -10.25 17.93
C ASP A 210 -23.60 -9.52 16.72
N LEU A 211 -22.26 -9.34 16.65
CA LEU A 211 -21.58 -8.65 15.57
C LEU A 211 -21.74 -9.35 14.22
N ILE A 212 -21.80 -10.70 14.20
CA ILE A 212 -21.94 -11.50 12.99
C ILE A 212 -23.30 -12.18 12.99
N LYS A 213 -24.17 -11.85 12.03
CA LYS A 213 -25.50 -12.44 11.86
C LYS A 213 -25.56 -13.39 10.65
N THR A 214 -26.43 -14.40 10.75
CA THR A 214 -26.68 -15.32 9.63
C THR A 214 -27.83 -14.79 8.80
N ARG A 215 -27.65 -14.77 7.49
CA ARG A 215 -28.73 -14.57 6.51
C ARG A 215 -29.02 -15.91 5.86
N PHE A 216 -30.08 -16.56 6.33
CA PHE A 216 -30.43 -17.93 5.92
C PHE A 216 -30.51 -18.07 4.40
N GLY A 217 -29.91 -19.12 3.86
CA GLY A 217 -29.87 -19.41 2.43
C GLY A 217 -28.94 -18.52 1.60
N VAL A 218 -28.27 -17.51 2.22
CA VAL A 218 -27.40 -16.55 1.49
C VAL A 218 -25.96 -16.55 2.06
N GLY A 219 -25.81 -16.32 3.35
CA GLY A 219 -24.47 -16.20 3.93
C GLY A 219 -24.46 -15.52 5.31
N TYR A 220 -23.48 -14.66 5.52
CA TYR A 220 -23.26 -13.98 6.79
C TYR A 220 -23.09 -12.47 6.55
N ILE A 221 -23.47 -11.69 7.55
CA ILE A 221 -23.31 -10.24 7.58
C ILE A 221 -22.66 -9.83 8.90
N LEU A 222 -21.75 -8.87 8.83
CA LEU A 222 -21.26 -8.15 9.98
C LEU A 222 -21.99 -6.81 10.04
N GLU A 223 -22.82 -6.64 11.08
CA GLU A 223 -23.58 -5.40 11.31
C GLU A 223 -22.83 -4.53 12.30
N ASP A 224 -22.57 -3.29 11.91
CA ASP A 224 -21.93 -2.26 12.72
C ASP A 224 -22.94 -1.11 12.83
N GLU A 225 -23.48 -0.91 14.03
CA GLU A 225 -24.44 0.16 14.37
C GLU A 225 -23.74 1.49 14.61
#